data_b2419dd8a6bf36458bc0de786fac14f3
#
_entry.id   b2419dd8a6bf36458bc0de786fac14f3
#
_cell.length_a   1.000
_cell.length_b   1.000
_cell.length_c   1.000
_cell.angle_alpha   90.00
_cell.angle_beta   90.00
_cell.angle_gamma   90.00
#
_symmetry.space_group_name_H-M   'P 1'
#
loop_
_entity.id
_entity.type
_entity.pdbx_description
1 polymer ?
#
loop_
_entity_poly.entity_id
_entity_poly.type
_entity_poly.pdbx_seq_one_letter_code
_entity_poly.pdbx_strand_id
1 'polypeptide(L)'
;MSAVPNILIVVPGKKEKLPLSVTHPELAKEADGWDSSEIFAEDSSRLQWKCEFGHLWSAQPRSRKNNLSGCPVCLNRQLLVGFNDLQTHYPEIASESHGWSPLSVLAGSSEYREWKCKFSHVWKARISHRTKSQSNCPVCANKKILSGFNDIATTHPEIAREAVGWDPMTVSAGNDALRLWRCEKGHQYRSSCDNRIGKGKGCPYCSNVKVLAGFNDLETTHPDIAKEAYGWDPQSIVAGSSRKVNWLCPSGHIFISAVFSRTSNNSSCTFCTNRKVLAGFNDLATTHPDIAKEAYGWDPSCFLFGSTQIKTWKCREGHTWKVRIAHRTVDGSNCPGCSVKGFNPSKDGFLYLIQHNDWEMVQIGITNTPDDRLTDHKRRGWEVLEIRGPMDGHLTQQWETAILRMLKAKGADLSNEKIARKFDGYSEAWSKSTFEVKSIKELMRLTEEFEG
;
A
#
# COMPACT_ATOMS: atom_id res chain seq x y z
N MET A 1 -69.56 -45.65 76.26
CA MET A 1 -69.44 -46.66 75.20
C MET A 1 -69.04 -45.92 73.93
N SER A 2 -67.80 -45.84 73.67
CA SER A 2 -67.24 -45.14 72.52
C SER A 2 -66.79 -46.19 71.49
N ALA A 3 -67.32 -46.07 70.30
CA ALA A 3 -66.95 -46.91 69.15
C ALA A 3 -65.67 -46.47 68.56
N VAL A 4 -64.72 -47.39 68.36
CA VAL A 4 -63.44 -47.20 67.69
C VAL A 4 -63.68 -47.37 66.19
N PRO A 5 -63.19 -46.44 65.28
CA PRO A 5 -63.37 -46.65 63.84
C PRO A 5 -62.35 -47.66 63.32
N ASN A 6 -62.84 -48.64 62.53
CA ASN A 6 -62.02 -49.56 61.76
C ASN A 6 -61.17 -48.88 60.75
N ILE A 7 -59.81 -48.90 60.87
CA ILE A 7 -58.88 -48.49 59.88
C ILE A 7 -58.73 -49.61 58.87
N LEU A 8 -59.20 -49.38 57.65
CA LEU A 8 -58.94 -50.23 56.47
C LEU A 8 -57.47 -50.06 56.09
N ILE A 9 -56.67 -51.10 56.33
CA ILE A 9 -55.30 -51.19 55.80
C ILE A 9 -55.41 -51.51 54.32
N VAL A 10 -55.17 -50.47 53.45
CA VAL A 10 -55.00 -50.67 52.01
C VAL A 10 -53.62 -51.29 51.78
N VAL A 11 -53.59 -52.57 51.51
CA VAL A 11 -52.36 -53.26 51.06
C VAL A 11 -52.01 -52.74 49.67
N PRO A 12 -50.75 -52.20 49.39
CA PRO A 12 -50.39 -51.76 48.06
C PRO A 12 -50.47 -52.99 47.11
N GLY A 13 -51.33 -52.88 46.12
CA GLY A 13 -51.46 -53.92 45.09
C GLY A 13 -50.15 -54.08 44.36
N LYS A 14 -49.68 -55.30 44.12
CA LYS A 14 -48.54 -55.56 43.19
C LYS A 14 -48.85 -54.87 41.88
N LYS A 15 -48.02 -53.95 41.45
CA LYS A 15 -48.08 -53.37 40.09
C LYS A 15 -48.07 -54.52 39.10
N GLU A 16 -49.18 -54.68 38.41
CA GLU A 16 -49.28 -55.67 37.33
C GLU A 16 -48.13 -55.42 36.31
N LYS A 17 -47.30 -56.43 36.10
CA LYS A 17 -46.23 -56.36 35.14
C LYS A 17 -46.85 -56.46 33.75
N LEU A 18 -46.70 -55.37 32.96
CA LEU A 18 -47.16 -55.34 31.57
C LEU A 18 -46.13 -56.00 30.65
N PRO A 19 -46.55 -56.71 29.63
CA PRO A 19 -45.65 -57.33 28.64
C PRO A 19 -44.74 -56.36 27.91
N LEU A 20 -43.67 -56.89 27.28
CA LEU A 20 -42.70 -56.12 26.49
C LEU A 20 -43.39 -55.44 25.32
N SER A 21 -44.36 -56.12 24.67
CA SER A 21 -45.12 -55.53 23.56
C SER A 21 -45.91 -54.27 23.95
N VAL A 22 -46.25 -54.08 25.19
CA VAL A 22 -46.98 -52.92 25.71
C VAL A 22 -46.03 -51.87 26.24
N THR A 23 -45.00 -52.27 26.99
CA THR A 23 -44.07 -51.33 27.64
C THR A 23 -42.96 -50.79 26.71
N HIS A 24 -42.54 -51.59 25.74
CA HIS A 24 -41.47 -51.29 24.80
C HIS A 24 -41.81 -51.81 23.39
N PRO A 25 -42.84 -51.27 22.73
CA PRO A 25 -43.32 -51.75 21.44
C PRO A 25 -42.25 -51.76 20.33
N GLU A 26 -41.31 -50.79 20.37
CA GLU A 26 -40.20 -50.76 19.38
C GLU A 26 -39.22 -51.93 19.56
N LEU A 27 -38.94 -52.32 20.81
CA LEU A 27 -38.14 -53.52 21.07
C LEU A 27 -38.89 -54.81 20.69
N ALA A 28 -40.20 -54.83 20.91
CA ALA A 28 -41.05 -55.98 20.58
C ALA A 28 -41.07 -56.29 19.06
N LYS A 29 -40.87 -55.24 18.17
CA LYS A 29 -40.77 -55.45 16.73
C LYS A 29 -39.53 -56.25 16.31
N GLU A 30 -38.51 -56.29 17.16
CA GLU A 30 -37.26 -57.01 16.89
C GLU A 30 -37.33 -58.48 17.47
N ALA A 31 -38.41 -58.88 17.98
CA ALA A 31 -38.59 -60.29 18.48
C ALA A 31 -38.53 -61.30 17.32
N ASP A 32 -37.70 -62.32 17.42
CA ASP A 32 -37.55 -63.35 16.40
C ASP A 32 -37.76 -64.77 17.00
N GLY A 33 -38.88 -65.46 16.58
CA GLY A 33 -39.23 -66.80 17.02
C GLY A 33 -39.80 -66.88 18.43
N TRP A 34 -40.25 -65.76 19.04
CA TRP A 34 -40.94 -65.75 20.37
C TRP A 34 -41.97 -64.60 20.42
N ASP A 35 -42.97 -64.78 21.34
CA ASP A 35 -44.05 -63.83 21.48
C ASP A 35 -43.75 -62.77 22.55
N SER A 36 -43.67 -61.52 22.12
CA SER A 36 -43.40 -60.37 22.98
C SER A 36 -44.53 -59.99 23.91
N SER A 37 -45.72 -60.58 23.74
CA SER A 37 -46.85 -60.43 24.65
C SER A 37 -46.80 -61.37 25.90
N GLU A 38 -45.90 -62.35 25.86
CA GLU A 38 -45.67 -63.26 26.96
C GLU A 38 -44.43 -62.96 27.80
N ILE A 39 -43.59 -62.06 27.34
CA ILE A 39 -42.26 -61.69 27.93
C ILE A 39 -42.30 -60.32 28.57
N PHE A 40 -41.65 -60.18 29.72
CA PHE A 40 -41.51 -58.87 30.41
C PHE A 40 -40.17 -58.21 30.11
N ALA A 41 -40.12 -56.87 30.16
CA ALA A 41 -38.94 -56.11 29.94
C ALA A 41 -37.79 -56.39 30.93
N GLU A 42 -38.05 -56.94 32.08
CA GLU A 42 -37.13 -57.35 33.15
C GLU A 42 -36.62 -58.77 33.01
N ASP A 43 -37.04 -59.48 31.98
CA ASP A 43 -36.66 -60.89 31.78
C ASP A 43 -35.14 -61.01 31.51
N SER A 44 -34.56 -62.06 32.16
CA SER A 44 -33.10 -62.33 32.03
C SER A 44 -32.80 -63.54 31.14
N SER A 45 -33.82 -64.15 30.55
CA SER A 45 -33.63 -65.21 29.55
C SER A 45 -32.98 -64.63 28.28
N ARG A 46 -32.14 -65.42 27.63
CA ARG A 46 -31.56 -65.00 26.33
C ARG A 46 -32.52 -65.38 25.21
N LEU A 47 -33.06 -64.37 24.55
CA LEU A 47 -33.98 -64.50 23.43
C LEU A 47 -33.32 -64.06 22.12
N GLN A 48 -33.86 -64.59 21.00
CA GLN A 48 -33.40 -64.16 19.66
C GLN A 48 -34.07 -62.86 19.27
N TRP A 49 -33.25 -62.02 18.67
CA TRP A 49 -33.65 -60.69 18.16
C TRP A 49 -33.24 -60.57 16.70
N LYS A 50 -34.04 -59.85 15.91
CA LYS A 50 -33.76 -59.54 14.51
C LYS A 50 -33.91 -58.04 14.26
N CYS A 51 -32.87 -57.38 13.78
CA CYS A 51 -32.93 -55.93 13.42
C CYS A 51 -33.54 -55.74 12.03
N GLU A 52 -33.79 -54.51 11.67
CA GLU A 52 -34.34 -54.10 10.36
C GLU A 52 -33.49 -54.59 9.17
N PHE A 53 -32.14 -54.73 9.35
CA PHE A 53 -31.23 -55.28 8.35
C PHE A 53 -31.19 -56.82 8.33
N GLY A 54 -32.03 -57.49 9.12
CA GLY A 54 -32.08 -58.93 9.14
C GLY A 54 -31.01 -59.63 9.98
N HIS A 55 -30.18 -58.94 10.73
CA HIS A 55 -29.17 -59.56 11.58
C HIS A 55 -29.84 -60.23 12.78
N LEU A 56 -29.38 -61.44 13.09
CA LEU A 56 -29.87 -62.24 14.23
C LEU A 56 -28.80 -62.19 15.34
N TRP A 57 -29.28 -61.96 16.59
CA TRP A 57 -28.44 -62.10 17.79
C TRP A 57 -29.26 -62.50 19.03
N SER A 58 -28.57 -62.97 20.04
CA SER A 58 -29.19 -63.37 21.31
C SER A 58 -28.86 -62.34 22.40
N ALA A 59 -29.87 -61.77 23.04
CA ALA A 59 -29.73 -60.82 24.15
C ALA A 59 -30.87 -60.98 25.16
N GLN A 60 -30.65 -60.53 26.40
CA GLN A 60 -31.69 -60.50 27.44
C GLN A 60 -32.57 -59.26 27.25
N PRO A 61 -33.91 -59.33 27.36
CA PRO A 61 -34.80 -58.17 27.36
C PRO A 61 -34.38 -57.09 28.35
N ARG A 62 -33.98 -57.45 29.55
CA ARG A 62 -33.46 -56.55 30.57
C ARG A 62 -32.24 -55.76 30.11
N SER A 63 -31.31 -56.37 29.40
CA SER A 63 -30.11 -55.72 28.88
C SER A 63 -30.46 -54.79 27.74
N ARG A 64 -31.38 -55.14 26.89
CA ARG A 64 -31.89 -54.31 25.81
C ARG A 64 -32.54 -53.02 26.32
N LYS A 65 -33.39 -53.13 27.31
CA LYS A 65 -34.08 -52.02 27.96
C LYS A 65 -33.13 -51.07 28.68
N ASN A 66 -32.28 -51.60 29.56
CA ASN A 66 -31.47 -50.80 30.47
C ASN A 66 -30.24 -50.15 29.76
N ASN A 67 -29.62 -50.86 28.83
CA ASN A 67 -28.37 -50.48 28.23
C ASN A 67 -28.51 -49.95 26.79
N LEU A 68 -29.74 -49.81 26.30
CA LEU A 68 -30.04 -49.49 24.89
C LEU A 68 -29.17 -50.33 23.93
N SER A 69 -28.90 -51.59 24.28
CA SER A 69 -28.05 -52.50 23.52
C SER A 69 -28.79 -52.99 22.27
N GLY A 70 -28.50 -52.36 21.13
CA GLY A 70 -29.02 -52.78 19.83
C GLY A 70 -28.25 -53.95 19.23
N CYS A 71 -28.52 -54.21 17.94
CA CYS A 71 -27.83 -55.23 17.18
C CYS A 71 -26.29 -55.04 17.25
N PRO A 72 -25.51 -56.03 17.68
CA PRO A 72 -24.06 -55.90 17.82
C PRO A 72 -23.36 -55.72 16.50
N VAL A 73 -23.93 -56.17 15.39
CA VAL A 73 -23.42 -55.96 14.02
C VAL A 73 -23.62 -54.49 13.60
N CYS A 74 -24.84 -53.98 13.74
CA CYS A 74 -25.17 -52.58 13.40
C CYS A 74 -24.40 -51.59 14.29
N LEU A 75 -24.12 -51.94 15.54
CA LEU A 75 -23.33 -51.14 16.49
C LEU A 75 -21.82 -51.33 16.33
N ASN A 76 -21.35 -52.05 15.31
CA ASN A 76 -19.93 -52.36 15.06
C ASN A 76 -19.22 -53.00 16.25
N ARG A 77 -19.93 -53.86 17.03
CA ARG A 77 -19.40 -54.67 18.14
C ARG A 77 -19.09 -56.10 17.74
N GLN A 78 -19.71 -56.60 16.68
CA GLN A 78 -19.53 -57.91 16.10
C GLN A 78 -19.32 -57.75 14.59
N LEU A 79 -18.27 -58.39 14.07
CA LEU A 79 -17.94 -58.41 12.65
C LEU A 79 -18.96 -59.30 11.89
N LEU A 80 -19.44 -58.76 10.79
CA LEU A 80 -20.17 -59.48 9.75
C LEU A 80 -19.55 -59.13 8.40
N VAL A 81 -18.90 -60.07 7.77
CA VAL A 81 -18.25 -59.93 6.46
C VAL A 81 -19.29 -59.55 5.40
N GLY A 82 -18.95 -58.57 4.56
CA GLY A 82 -19.87 -58.03 3.57
C GLY A 82 -20.84 -56.98 4.10
N PHE A 83 -20.79 -56.68 5.41
CA PHE A 83 -21.66 -55.66 6.01
C PHE A 83 -20.87 -54.55 6.72
N ASN A 84 -20.05 -54.87 7.72
CA ASN A 84 -19.38 -53.90 8.56
C ASN A 84 -17.86 -54.11 8.66
N ASP A 85 -17.30 -54.93 7.77
CA ASP A 85 -15.85 -55.09 7.63
C ASP A 85 -15.19 -53.87 6.96
N LEU A 86 -13.88 -53.78 7.08
CA LEU A 86 -13.10 -52.68 6.53
C LEU A 86 -13.17 -52.62 5.00
N GLN A 87 -13.17 -53.78 4.33
CA GLN A 87 -13.20 -53.82 2.86
C GLN A 87 -14.48 -53.24 2.30
N THR A 88 -15.62 -53.56 2.96
CA THR A 88 -16.94 -53.11 2.54
C THR A 88 -17.13 -51.59 2.76
N HIS A 89 -16.70 -51.07 3.92
CA HIS A 89 -16.91 -49.67 4.25
C HIS A 89 -15.85 -48.70 3.73
N TYR A 90 -14.61 -49.15 3.56
CA TYR A 90 -13.47 -48.33 3.17
C TYR A 90 -12.57 -49.08 2.17
N PRO A 91 -13.05 -49.38 0.96
CA PRO A 91 -12.32 -50.18 -0.03
C PRO A 91 -10.97 -49.60 -0.42
N GLU A 92 -10.88 -48.27 -0.51
CA GLU A 92 -9.61 -47.60 -0.82
C GLU A 92 -8.58 -47.79 0.30
N ILE A 93 -9.00 -47.63 1.57
CA ILE A 93 -8.09 -47.86 2.70
C ILE A 93 -7.74 -49.36 2.81
N ALA A 94 -8.71 -50.23 2.57
CA ALA A 94 -8.52 -51.66 2.58
C ALA A 94 -7.53 -52.14 1.52
N SER A 95 -7.45 -51.49 0.37
CA SER A 95 -6.48 -51.79 -0.68
C SER A 95 -5.00 -51.61 -0.23
N GLU A 96 -4.75 -50.81 0.82
CA GLU A 96 -3.43 -50.62 1.44
C GLU A 96 -3.12 -51.67 2.52
N SER A 97 -3.97 -52.67 2.79
CA SER A 97 -3.71 -53.75 3.75
C SER A 97 -2.48 -54.58 3.32
N HIS A 98 -1.55 -54.86 4.26
CA HIS A 98 -0.34 -55.60 3.97
C HIS A 98 -0.18 -56.83 4.91
N GLY A 99 -0.27 -58.04 4.32
CA GLY A 99 -0.11 -59.28 5.05
C GLY A 99 -1.31 -59.72 5.90
N TRP A 100 -2.51 -59.11 5.72
CA TRP A 100 -3.72 -59.43 6.43
C TRP A 100 -4.97 -59.14 5.60
N SER A 101 -6.09 -59.80 5.93
CA SER A 101 -7.37 -59.61 5.21
C SER A 101 -8.20 -58.47 5.81
N PRO A 102 -8.59 -57.43 5.05
CA PRO A 102 -9.48 -56.36 5.53
C PRO A 102 -10.94 -56.80 5.78
N LEU A 103 -11.33 -57.99 5.29
CA LEU A 103 -12.58 -58.62 5.59
C LEU A 103 -12.65 -59.13 7.04
N SER A 104 -11.52 -59.34 7.70
CA SER A 104 -11.42 -59.93 9.04
C SER A 104 -11.51 -58.96 10.20
N VAL A 105 -11.72 -57.66 9.89
CA VAL A 105 -11.69 -56.59 10.91
C VAL A 105 -12.78 -55.55 10.73
N LEU A 106 -13.29 -55.03 11.85
CA LEU A 106 -14.17 -53.87 11.85
C LEU A 106 -13.45 -52.60 11.45
N ALA A 107 -14.10 -51.74 10.70
CA ALA A 107 -13.56 -50.44 10.30
C ALA A 107 -13.17 -49.51 11.48
N GLY A 108 -13.83 -49.68 12.64
CA GLY A 108 -13.55 -48.95 13.86
C GLY A 108 -12.54 -49.56 14.82
N SER A 109 -11.91 -50.70 14.44
CA SER A 109 -10.99 -51.45 15.31
C SER A 109 -9.81 -50.64 15.80
N SER A 110 -9.43 -50.80 17.06
CA SER A 110 -8.21 -50.21 17.65
C SER A 110 -6.94 -51.02 17.42
N GLU A 111 -7.05 -52.13 16.70
CA GLU A 111 -5.92 -52.99 16.39
C GLU A 111 -4.88 -52.30 15.49
N TYR A 112 -3.64 -52.57 15.76
CA TYR A 112 -2.52 -52.15 14.87
C TYR A 112 -2.34 -53.21 13.76
N ARG A 113 -2.33 -52.68 12.52
CA ARG A 113 -2.08 -53.50 11.33
C ARG A 113 -0.99 -52.86 10.47
N GLU A 114 -0.36 -53.67 9.62
CA GLU A 114 0.60 -53.19 8.61
C GLU A 114 -0.13 -52.75 7.37
N TRP A 115 0.30 -51.59 6.85
CA TRP A 115 -0.23 -50.94 5.67
C TRP A 115 0.87 -50.72 4.65
N LYS A 116 0.54 -50.74 3.36
CA LYS A 116 1.47 -50.49 2.26
C LYS A 116 0.84 -49.50 1.30
N CYS A 117 1.44 -48.31 1.16
CA CYS A 117 0.93 -47.31 0.21
C CYS A 117 1.36 -47.62 -1.25
N LYS A 118 0.83 -46.85 -2.19
CA LYS A 118 1.15 -46.96 -3.62
C LYS A 118 2.66 -46.84 -3.97
N PHE A 119 3.42 -46.16 -3.11
CA PHE A 119 4.89 -46.05 -3.24
C PHE A 119 5.65 -47.15 -2.49
N SER A 120 4.98 -48.21 -2.10
CA SER A 120 5.54 -49.38 -1.42
C SER A 120 6.08 -49.12 -0.02
N HIS A 121 5.80 -47.96 0.61
CA HIS A 121 6.18 -47.77 2.01
C HIS A 121 5.30 -48.63 2.90
N VAL A 122 5.93 -49.35 3.84
CA VAL A 122 5.23 -50.18 4.83
C VAL A 122 5.29 -49.52 6.21
N TRP A 123 4.14 -49.43 6.90
CA TRP A 123 4.06 -48.86 8.26
C TRP A 123 2.97 -49.54 9.08
N LYS A 124 3.05 -49.39 10.40
CA LYS A 124 2.04 -49.84 11.34
C LYS A 124 1.14 -48.68 11.78
N ALA A 125 -0.17 -48.88 11.70
CA ALA A 125 -1.15 -47.89 12.20
C ALA A 125 -2.40 -48.62 12.70
N ARG A 126 -3.15 -47.99 13.62
CA ARG A 126 -4.44 -48.47 14.04
C ARG A 126 -5.47 -48.34 12.90
N ILE A 127 -6.34 -49.34 12.74
CA ILE A 127 -7.42 -49.29 11.74
C ILE A 127 -8.26 -48.02 11.92
N SER A 128 -8.69 -47.75 13.18
CA SER A 128 -9.49 -46.55 13.51
C SER A 128 -8.78 -45.23 13.18
N HIS A 129 -7.48 -45.16 13.22
CA HIS A 129 -6.74 -43.96 12.82
C HIS A 129 -6.74 -43.76 11.30
N ARG A 130 -6.77 -44.89 10.55
CA ARG A 130 -6.89 -44.83 9.09
C ARG A 130 -8.30 -44.39 8.67
N THR A 131 -9.31 -44.90 9.29
CA THR A 131 -10.71 -44.68 8.93
C THR A 131 -11.28 -43.35 9.50
N LYS A 132 -11.13 -43.12 10.82
CA LYS A 132 -11.71 -41.94 11.49
C LYS A 132 -10.83 -40.68 11.37
N SER A 133 -9.52 -40.81 11.57
CA SER A 133 -8.58 -39.67 11.54
C SER A 133 -7.93 -39.47 10.17
N GLN A 134 -8.28 -40.28 9.18
CA GLN A 134 -7.75 -40.23 7.80
C GLN A 134 -6.22 -40.16 7.74
N SER A 135 -5.54 -40.80 8.71
CA SER A 135 -4.08 -40.77 8.76
C SER A 135 -3.51 -41.60 7.60
N ASN A 136 -2.65 -40.96 6.81
CA ASN A 136 -1.98 -41.56 5.64
C ASN A 136 -0.58 -42.09 5.99
N CYS A 137 0.11 -42.64 4.97
CA CYS A 137 1.51 -43.08 5.09
C CYS A 137 2.36 -41.94 5.69
N PRO A 138 3.06 -42.18 6.82
CA PRO A 138 3.87 -41.17 7.49
C PRO A 138 5.03 -40.65 6.65
N VAL A 139 5.56 -41.47 5.73
CA VAL A 139 6.60 -41.08 4.79
C VAL A 139 6.04 -40.14 3.72
N CYS A 140 4.93 -40.52 3.07
CA CYS A 140 4.27 -39.67 2.06
C CYS A 140 3.74 -38.36 2.67
N ALA A 141 3.36 -38.37 3.94
CA ALA A 141 2.93 -37.19 4.67
C ALA A 141 4.08 -36.36 5.30
N ASN A 142 5.31 -36.68 4.97
CA ASN A 142 6.53 -36.04 5.50
C ASN A 142 6.66 -36.03 7.03
N LYS A 143 5.95 -36.94 7.71
CA LYS A 143 6.05 -37.13 9.17
C LYS A 143 7.18 -38.06 9.58
N LYS A 144 7.65 -38.89 8.64
CA LYS A 144 8.80 -39.77 8.81
C LYS A 144 9.71 -39.63 7.59
N ILE A 145 10.99 -39.44 7.84
CA ILE A 145 12.00 -39.32 6.77
C ILE A 145 12.37 -40.73 6.29
N LEU A 146 12.43 -40.87 4.99
CA LEU A 146 12.98 -42.00 4.27
C LEU A 146 14.02 -41.44 3.29
N SER A 147 15.30 -41.73 3.58
CA SER A 147 16.41 -41.35 2.73
C SER A 147 16.22 -41.87 1.30
N GLY A 148 16.45 -41.06 0.31
CA GLY A 148 16.24 -41.39 -1.11
C GLY A 148 14.74 -41.20 -1.56
N PHE A 149 13.88 -40.68 -0.70
CA PHE A 149 12.47 -40.44 -1.08
C PHE A 149 11.99 -39.03 -0.74
N ASN A 150 11.95 -38.64 0.54
CA ASN A 150 11.38 -37.36 0.99
C ASN A 150 12.36 -36.50 1.79
N ASP A 151 13.63 -36.85 1.75
CA ASP A 151 14.71 -36.03 2.28
C ASP A 151 15.06 -34.88 1.31
N ILE A 152 15.77 -33.85 1.82
CA ILE A 152 16.13 -32.67 1.06
C ILE A 152 17.17 -33.00 -0.03
N ALA A 153 18.10 -33.91 0.23
CA ALA A 153 19.11 -34.25 -0.75
C ALA A 153 18.49 -34.85 -2.01
N THR A 154 17.39 -35.60 -1.85
CA THR A 154 16.63 -36.20 -2.96
C THR A 154 15.68 -35.24 -3.62
N THR A 155 14.92 -34.47 -2.81
CA THR A 155 13.85 -33.62 -3.32
C THR A 155 14.32 -32.24 -3.79
N HIS A 156 15.42 -31.71 -3.22
CA HIS A 156 15.95 -30.37 -3.50
C HIS A 156 17.49 -30.40 -3.51
N PRO A 157 18.13 -31.15 -4.43
CA PRO A 157 19.58 -31.40 -4.41
C PRO A 157 20.41 -30.11 -4.50
N GLU A 158 19.93 -29.08 -5.23
CA GLU A 158 20.66 -27.81 -5.34
C GLU A 158 20.73 -27.09 -3.99
N ILE A 159 19.62 -27.08 -3.25
CA ILE A 159 19.57 -26.45 -1.93
C ILE A 159 20.35 -27.29 -0.91
N ALA A 160 20.33 -28.64 -1.03
CA ALA A 160 21.04 -29.54 -0.16
C ALA A 160 22.55 -29.29 -0.17
N ARG A 161 23.13 -28.86 -1.31
CA ARG A 161 24.56 -28.52 -1.44
C ARG A 161 24.98 -27.34 -0.55
N GLU A 162 24.03 -26.51 -0.13
CA GLU A 162 24.28 -25.37 0.77
C GLU A 162 24.37 -25.81 2.26
N ALA A 163 24.08 -27.07 2.59
CA ALA A 163 24.11 -27.59 3.97
C ALA A 163 25.51 -27.54 4.57
N VAL A 164 25.65 -27.08 5.80
CA VAL A 164 26.94 -27.01 6.52
C VAL A 164 26.80 -27.68 7.88
N GLY A 165 27.58 -28.79 8.07
CA GLY A 165 27.66 -29.49 9.35
C GLY A 165 26.42 -30.31 9.73
N TRP A 166 25.53 -30.63 8.77
CA TRP A 166 24.39 -31.51 8.95
C TRP A 166 24.08 -32.28 7.66
N ASP A 167 23.44 -33.44 7.80
CA ASP A 167 23.12 -34.31 6.66
C ASP A 167 21.72 -34.04 6.11
N PRO A 168 21.58 -33.54 4.87
CA PRO A 168 20.28 -33.26 4.22
C PRO A 168 19.48 -34.54 3.90
N MET A 169 20.09 -35.74 3.93
CA MET A 169 19.39 -37.01 3.76
C MET A 169 18.52 -37.37 4.99
N THR A 170 18.72 -36.69 6.13
CA THR A 170 17.99 -36.95 7.38
C THR A 170 16.85 -35.98 7.66
N VAL A 171 16.60 -35.06 6.74
CA VAL A 171 15.68 -33.91 6.98
C VAL A 171 14.72 -33.70 5.81
N SER A 172 13.45 -33.43 6.08
CA SER A 172 12.45 -33.05 5.08
C SER A 172 12.42 -31.54 4.82
N ALA A 173 11.90 -31.16 3.67
CA ALA A 173 11.76 -29.76 3.23
C ALA A 173 10.95 -28.87 4.19
N GLY A 174 9.94 -29.43 4.88
CA GLY A 174 9.10 -28.70 5.83
C GLY A 174 9.66 -28.61 7.25
N ASN A 175 10.93 -29.01 7.49
CA ASN A 175 11.51 -28.95 8.83
C ASN A 175 11.77 -27.50 9.26
N ASP A 176 11.32 -27.11 10.45
CA ASP A 176 11.38 -25.78 11.02
C ASP A 176 12.63 -25.50 11.89
N ALA A 177 13.43 -26.51 12.17
CA ALA A 177 14.66 -26.38 12.95
C ALA A 177 15.68 -25.50 12.19
N LEU A 178 16.31 -24.56 12.91
CA LEU A 178 17.34 -23.69 12.36
C LEU A 178 18.62 -24.49 12.07
N ARG A 179 19.08 -24.47 10.84
CA ARG A 179 20.29 -25.14 10.35
C ARG A 179 21.25 -24.13 9.72
N LEU A 180 22.51 -24.48 9.65
CA LEU A 180 23.55 -23.67 9.03
C LEU A 180 23.58 -23.94 7.52
N TRP A 181 23.60 -22.87 6.73
CA TRP A 181 23.66 -22.90 5.28
C TRP A 181 24.83 -22.06 4.79
N ARG A 182 25.36 -22.38 3.62
CA ARG A 182 26.38 -21.59 2.93
C ARG A 182 25.94 -21.36 1.49
N CYS A 183 25.66 -20.09 1.13
CA CYS A 183 25.30 -19.76 -0.24
C CYS A 183 26.51 -19.83 -1.19
N GLU A 184 26.26 -19.75 -2.50
CA GLU A 184 27.30 -19.77 -3.55
C GLU A 184 28.38 -18.69 -3.37
N LYS A 185 28.03 -17.52 -2.81
CA LYS A 185 28.99 -16.45 -2.47
C LYS A 185 29.77 -16.71 -1.16
N GLY A 186 29.59 -17.87 -0.53
CA GLY A 186 30.30 -18.26 0.68
C GLY A 186 29.71 -17.76 1.99
N HIS A 187 28.63 -16.98 1.99
CA HIS A 187 28.02 -16.46 3.22
C HIS A 187 27.37 -17.59 4.02
N GLN A 188 27.72 -17.66 5.30
CA GLN A 188 27.10 -18.59 6.23
C GLN A 188 25.97 -17.92 7.00
N TYR A 189 24.82 -18.59 7.09
CA TYR A 189 23.64 -18.09 7.78
C TYR A 189 22.76 -19.21 8.32
N ARG A 190 21.95 -18.91 9.33
CA ARG A 190 20.98 -19.85 9.88
C ARG A 190 19.59 -19.60 9.33
N SER A 191 18.96 -20.67 8.86
CA SER A 191 17.58 -20.68 8.39
C SER A 191 16.97 -22.07 8.59
N SER A 192 15.65 -22.18 8.67
CA SER A 192 14.96 -23.46 8.63
C SER A 192 14.84 -23.95 7.18
N CYS A 193 14.65 -25.27 7.02
CA CYS A 193 14.40 -25.85 5.70
C CYS A 193 13.10 -25.32 5.10
N ASP A 194 12.04 -25.14 5.92
CA ASP A 194 10.78 -24.53 5.49
C ASP A 194 10.98 -23.11 4.93
N ASN A 195 11.79 -22.28 5.59
CA ASN A 195 12.09 -20.95 5.05
C ASN A 195 12.90 -20.98 3.74
N ARG A 196 13.87 -21.90 3.64
CA ARG A 196 14.71 -22.04 2.43
C ARG A 196 13.92 -22.60 1.25
N ILE A 197 13.12 -23.62 1.47
CA ILE A 197 12.43 -24.42 0.45
C ILE A 197 10.99 -23.97 0.31
N GLY A 198 10.21 -24.06 1.40
CA GLY A 198 8.77 -23.75 1.37
C GLY A 198 8.45 -22.28 1.08
N LYS A 199 9.25 -21.34 1.62
CA LYS A 199 9.08 -19.89 1.42
C LYS A 199 10.08 -19.28 0.44
N GLY A 200 10.98 -20.05 -0.16
CA GLY A 200 11.96 -19.59 -1.14
C GLY A 200 12.94 -18.52 -0.63
N LYS A 201 13.14 -18.39 0.69
CA LYS A 201 14.03 -17.36 1.26
C LYS A 201 15.49 -17.76 1.07
N GLY A 202 16.22 -16.94 0.30
CA GLY A 202 17.65 -17.10 0.09
C GLY A 202 18.54 -16.64 1.24
N CYS A 203 19.83 -16.46 0.94
CA CYS A 203 20.80 -15.88 1.85
C CYS A 203 20.37 -14.45 2.25
N PRO A 204 20.25 -14.14 3.55
CA PRO A 204 19.79 -12.83 4.01
C PRO A 204 20.77 -11.69 3.70
N TYR A 205 22.02 -11.99 3.48
CA TYR A 205 23.04 -11.02 3.06
C TYR A 205 22.93 -10.73 1.56
N CYS A 206 22.80 -11.76 0.71
CA CYS A 206 22.62 -11.57 -0.72
C CYS A 206 21.31 -10.86 -1.07
N SER A 207 20.26 -11.05 -0.26
CA SER A 207 18.96 -10.39 -0.42
C SER A 207 18.84 -9.03 0.31
N ASN A 208 19.93 -8.52 0.89
CA ASN A 208 19.99 -7.27 1.65
C ASN A 208 19.02 -7.18 2.84
N VAL A 209 18.56 -8.31 3.37
CA VAL A 209 17.72 -8.38 4.59
C VAL A 209 18.57 -8.17 5.85
N LYS A 210 19.81 -8.66 5.82
CA LYS A 210 20.80 -8.46 6.89
C LYS A 210 22.06 -7.82 6.32
N VAL A 211 22.65 -6.94 7.11
CA VAL A 211 23.94 -6.34 6.77
C VAL A 211 25.08 -7.33 7.04
N LEU A 212 26.07 -7.32 6.16
CA LEU A 212 27.37 -7.98 6.30
C LEU A 212 28.43 -6.98 5.91
N ALA A 213 29.22 -6.51 6.89
CA ALA A 213 30.30 -5.56 6.67
C ALA A 213 31.30 -6.07 5.63
N GLY A 214 31.72 -5.22 4.72
CA GLY A 214 32.61 -5.56 3.60
C GLY A 214 31.90 -6.27 2.42
N PHE A 215 30.54 -6.39 2.46
CA PHE A 215 29.81 -7.02 1.35
C PHE A 215 28.61 -6.18 0.87
N ASN A 216 27.61 -5.94 1.72
CA ASN A 216 26.38 -5.27 1.34
C ASN A 216 26.04 -4.06 2.25
N ASP A 217 26.98 -3.69 3.08
CA ASP A 217 26.87 -2.46 3.89
C ASP A 217 26.98 -1.20 3.01
N LEU A 218 26.58 -0.08 3.58
CA LEU A 218 26.54 1.18 2.84
C LEU A 218 27.94 1.68 2.45
N GLU A 219 28.94 1.49 3.32
CA GLU A 219 30.31 1.93 3.03
C GLU A 219 30.90 1.19 1.84
N THR A 220 30.67 -0.13 1.77
CA THR A 220 31.13 -0.97 0.66
C THR A 220 30.40 -0.68 -0.64
N THR A 221 29.08 -0.50 -0.58
CA THR A 221 28.23 -0.38 -1.78
C THR A 221 28.09 1.06 -2.31
N HIS A 222 28.18 2.06 -1.43
CA HIS A 222 28.00 3.48 -1.75
C HIS A 222 29.00 4.33 -0.95
N PRO A 223 30.30 4.20 -1.19
CA PRO A 223 31.35 4.82 -0.38
C PRO A 223 31.24 6.36 -0.35
N ASP A 224 30.85 6.99 -1.44
CA ASP A 224 30.71 8.46 -1.46
C ASP A 224 29.53 8.96 -0.60
N ILE A 225 28.44 8.24 -0.57
CA ILE A 225 27.30 8.56 0.31
C ILE A 225 27.67 8.25 1.77
N ALA A 226 28.41 7.18 2.01
CA ALA A 226 28.83 6.77 3.34
C ALA A 226 29.73 7.82 4.02
N LYS A 227 30.54 8.56 3.26
CA LYS A 227 31.36 9.70 3.77
C LYS A 227 30.52 10.80 4.43
N GLU A 228 29.26 10.91 4.07
CA GLU A 228 28.34 11.87 4.67
C GLU A 228 27.67 11.35 5.96
N ALA A 229 27.98 10.14 6.43
CA ALA A 229 27.44 9.59 7.66
C ALA A 229 27.88 10.43 8.87
N TYR A 230 26.94 10.83 9.72
CA TYR A 230 27.21 11.67 10.88
C TYR A 230 26.67 11.05 12.16
N GLY A 231 27.59 10.61 13.03
CA GLY A 231 27.26 10.02 14.33
C GLY A 231 26.72 8.59 14.28
N TRP A 232 26.97 7.86 13.19
CA TRP A 232 26.59 6.44 13.02
C TRP A 232 27.55 5.75 12.06
N ASP A 233 27.61 4.41 12.15
CA ASP A 233 28.51 3.57 11.37
C ASP A 233 27.84 3.07 10.07
N PRO A 234 28.31 3.46 8.87
CA PRO A 234 27.77 3.02 7.59
C PRO A 234 27.99 1.52 7.30
N GLN A 235 28.93 0.84 7.99
CA GLN A 235 29.07 -0.61 7.88
C GLN A 235 27.95 -1.38 8.60
N SER A 236 27.17 -0.72 9.46
CA SER A 236 26.10 -1.34 10.21
C SER A 236 24.75 -1.38 9.48
N ILE A 237 24.66 -0.87 8.24
CA ILE A 237 23.37 -0.69 7.55
C ILE A 237 23.49 -0.99 6.04
N VAL A 238 22.43 -1.55 5.45
CA VAL A 238 22.34 -1.75 3.99
C VAL A 238 21.81 -0.52 3.28
N ALA A 239 22.21 -0.34 2.01
CA ALA A 239 21.81 0.81 1.18
C ALA A 239 20.28 0.96 1.02
N GLY A 240 19.53 -0.14 1.00
CA GLY A 240 18.05 -0.15 0.89
C GLY A 240 17.30 0.11 2.20
N SER A 241 17.99 0.47 3.29
CA SER A 241 17.35 0.64 4.59
C SER A 241 16.45 1.88 4.66
N SER A 242 15.25 1.71 5.21
CA SER A 242 14.32 2.82 5.50
C SER A 242 14.66 3.60 6.78
N ARG A 243 15.71 3.19 7.50
CA ARG A 243 16.15 3.86 8.73
C ARG A 243 16.54 5.31 8.43
N LYS A 244 15.99 6.25 9.19
CA LYS A 244 16.36 7.67 9.15
C LYS A 244 17.58 7.88 10.03
N VAL A 245 18.60 8.51 9.46
CA VAL A 245 19.89 8.78 10.12
C VAL A 245 20.34 10.22 9.82
N ASN A 246 21.31 10.71 10.59
CA ASN A 246 21.90 12.02 10.38
C ASN A 246 22.97 11.95 9.28
N TRP A 247 22.99 12.95 8.43
CA TRP A 247 23.94 13.14 7.34
C TRP A 247 24.62 14.49 7.47
N LEU A 248 25.88 14.58 7.15
CA LEU A 248 26.64 15.82 7.02
C LEU A 248 27.00 16.05 5.54
N CYS A 249 26.36 17.03 4.91
CA CYS A 249 26.67 17.31 3.50
C CYS A 249 28.00 18.04 3.35
N PRO A 250 28.60 18.10 2.13
CA PRO A 250 29.84 18.83 1.86
C PRO A 250 29.81 20.32 2.25
N SER A 251 28.62 20.93 2.29
CA SER A 251 28.44 22.33 2.74
C SER A 251 28.33 22.47 4.28
N GLY A 252 28.52 21.40 5.05
CA GLY A 252 28.50 21.42 6.50
C GLY A 252 27.11 21.34 7.17
N HIS A 253 26.04 21.11 6.40
CA HIS A 253 24.70 21.00 6.99
C HIS A 253 24.43 19.60 7.50
N ILE A 254 23.93 19.52 8.75
CA ILE A 254 23.43 18.26 9.33
C ILE A 254 21.94 18.17 9.03
N PHE A 255 21.54 17.06 8.39
CA PHE A 255 20.13 16.81 8.03
C PHE A 255 19.76 15.35 8.23
N ILE A 256 18.48 15.08 8.41
CA ILE A 256 17.94 13.71 8.60
C ILE A 256 17.32 13.23 7.29
N SER A 257 17.74 12.04 6.85
CA SER A 257 17.16 11.37 5.69
C SER A 257 17.21 9.85 5.86
N ALA A 258 16.28 9.12 5.25
CA ALA A 258 16.38 7.67 5.18
C ALA A 258 17.53 7.25 4.26
N VAL A 259 18.20 6.14 4.59
CA VAL A 259 19.33 5.66 3.81
C VAL A 259 18.91 5.39 2.36
N PHE A 260 17.81 4.66 2.14
CA PHE A 260 17.33 4.36 0.80
C PHE A 260 16.99 5.63 -0.03
N SER A 261 16.57 6.71 0.63
CA SER A 261 16.29 7.97 -0.07
C SER A 261 17.56 8.61 -0.62
N ARG A 262 18.70 8.38 0.06
CA ARG A 262 20.01 8.86 -0.40
C ARG A 262 20.54 7.99 -1.54
N THR A 263 20.38 6.68 -1.46
CA THR A 263 20.97 5.71 -2.39
C THR A 263 20.12 5.47 -3.64
N SER A 264 18.80 5.25 -3.48
CA SER A 264 17.92 4.90 -4.59
C SER A 264 17.25 6.12 -5.24
N ASN A 265 16.91 7.14 -4.43
CA ASN A 265 16.21 8.33 -4.93
C ASN A 265 17.14 9.53 -5.15
N ASN A 266 18.45 9.36 -4.96
CA ASN A 266 19.47 10.43 -5.09
C ASN A 266 19.10 11.71 -4.34
N SER A 267 18.38 11.59 -3.20
CA SER A 267 17.99 12.77 -2.44
C SER A 267 19.21 13.42 -1.80
N SER A 268 19.38 14.70 -2.00
CA SER A 268 20.47 15.51 -1.44
C SER A 268 20.04 16.23 -0.17
N CYS A 269 20.96 17.02 0.41
CA CYS A 269 20.69 17.86 1.58
C CYS A 269 19.46 18.75 1.35
N THR A 270 18.49 18.67 2.26
CA THR A 270 17.22 19.41 2.15
C THR A 270 17.39 20.92 2.23
N PHE A 271 18.49 21.41 2.81
CA PHE A 271 18.84 22.81 2.87
C PHE A 271 19.49 23.27 1.56
N CYS A 272 20.49 22.55 1.04
CA CYS A 272 21.12 22.87 -0.24
C CYS A 272 20.15 22.81 -1.43
N THR A 273 19.13 21.98 -1.35
CA THR A 273 18.09 21.84 -2.39
C THR A 273 16.88 22.75 -2.16
N ASN A 274 16.94 23.68 -1.22
CA ASN A 274 15.84 24.60 -0.90
C ASN A 274 14.50 23.92 -0.58
N ARG A 275 14.52 22.68 -0.05
CA ARG A 275 13.31 21.96 0.41
C ARG A 275 12.96 22.28 1.85
N LYS A 276 13.95 22.74 2.61
CA LYS A 276 13.79 23.13 4.01
C LYS A 276 14.60 24.41 4.26
N VAL A 277 14.02 25.33 5.03
CA VAL A 277 14.72 26.58 5.40
C VAL A 277 15.75 26.28 6.48
N LEU A 278 16.90 26.95 6.36
CA LEU A 278 17.96 27.05 7.36
C LEU A 278 18.33 28.52 7.49
N ALA A 279 18.02 29.10 8.66
CA ALA A 279 18.35 30.51 8.93
C ALA A 279 19.84 30.76 8.81
N GLY A 280 20.21 31.85 8.18
CA GLY A 280 21.60 32.21 7.89
C GLY A 280 22.22 31.50 6.66
N PHE A 281 21.43 30.68 5.92
CA PHE A 281 21.91 30.01 4.71
C PHE A 281 21.01 30.23 3.49
N ASN A 282 19.80 29.68 3.51
CA ASN A 282 18.91 29.71 2.35
C ASN A 282 17.54 30.39 2.65
N ASP A 283 17.45 31.04 3.79
CA ASP A 283 16.29 31.84 4.17
C ASP A 283 16.21 33.13 3.36
N LEU A 284 15.04 33.75 3.37
CA LEU A 284 14.77 34.98 2.63
C LEU A 284 15.63 36.15 3.10
N ALA A 285 15.88 36.27 4.42
CA ALA A 285 16.67 37.35 4.99
C ALA A 285 18.11 37.28 4.49
N THR A 286 18.66 36.07 4.34
CA THR A 286 20.03 35.84 3.85
C THR A 286 20.13 35.97 2.33
N THR A 287 19.19 35.39 1.58
CA THR A 287 19.25 35.30 0.11
C THR A 287 18.77 36.56 -0.60
N HIS A 288 17.83 37.30 -0.01
CA HIS A 288 17.21 38.48 -0.59
C HIS A 288 17.03 39.58 0.50
N PRO A 289 18.15 40.11 1.04
CA PRO A 289 18.10 41.00 2.20
C PRO A 289 17.32 42.30 1.94
N ASP A 290 17.34 42.84 0.74
CA ASP A 290 16.60 44.05 0.44
C ASP A 290 15.09 43.83 0.38
N ILE A 291 14.63 42.70 -0.16
CA ILE A 291 13.22 42.31 -0.14
C ILE A 291 12.77 41.97 1.29
N ALA A 292 13.64 41.32 2.06
CA ALA A 292 13.36 40.95 3.44
C ALA A 292 13.12 42.16 4.36
N LYS A 293 13.73 43.32 4.09
CA LYS A 293 13.51 44.60 4.80
C LYS A 293 12.04 45.06 4.71
N GLU A 294 11.33 44.66 3.66
CA GLU A 294 9.91 45.00 3.47
C GLU A 294 8.95 44.03 4.19
N ALA A 295 9.46 42.97 4.88
CA ALA A 295 8.64 42.06 5.67
C ALA A 295 7.94 42.82 6.82
N TYR A 296 6.61 42.70 6.91
CA TYR A 296 5.84 43.42 7.92
C TYR A 296 5.03 42.46 8.79
N GLY A 297 5.41 42.37 10.08
CA GLY A 297 4.75 41.51 11.06
C GLY A 297 5.07 40.01 10.94
N TRP A 298 6.20 39.64 10.29
CA TRP A 298 6.67 38.27 10.16
C TRP A 298 8.20 38.24 9.99
N ASP A 299 8.82 37.10 10.33
CA ASP A 299 10.26 36.91 10.26
C ASP A 299 10.68 36.26 8.93
N PRO A 300 11.42 36.96 8.06
CA PRO A 300 11.88 36.42 6.78
C PRO A 300 12.93 35.30 6.92
N SER A 301 13.60 35.16 8.07
CA SER A 301 14.54 34.06 8.31
C SER A 301 13.87 32.68 8.43
N CYS A 302 12.55 32.66 8.59
CA CYS A 302 11.75 31.43 8.67
C CYS A 302 11.25 30.92 7.32
N PHE A 303 11.57 31.59 6.20
CA PHE A 303 10.99 31.27 4.89
C PHE A 303 12.04 31.20 3.79
N LEU A 304 11.84 30.27 2.86
CA LEU A 304 12.59 30.24 1.59
C LEU A 304 12.09 31.32 0.63
N PHE A 305 12.98 31.83 -0.23
CA PHE A 305 12.63 32.81 -1.26
C PHE A 305 11.52 32.32 -2.23
N GLY A 306 11.49 31.01 -2.56
CA GLY A 306 10.48 30.40 -3.42
C GLY A 306 9.16 30.03 -2.71
N SER A 307 8.92 30.48 -1.47
CA SER A 307 7.72 30.12 -0.72
C SER A 307 6.44 30.68 -1.36
N THR A 308 5.42 29.82 -1.46
CA THR A 308 4.10 30.19 -1.98
C THR A 308 3.21 30.84 -0.91
N GLN A 309 3.69 31.00 0.32
CA GLN A 309 2.92 31.64 1.38
C GLN A 309 2.70 33.11 1.11
N ILE A 310 1.46 33.57 1.34
CA ILE A 310 1.07 34.97 1.27
C ILE A 310 1.51 35.65 2.56
N LYS A 311 2.27 36.73 2.45
CA LYS A 311 2.73 37.54 3.57
C LYS A 311 2.40 39.01 3.35
N THR A 312 2.38 39.76 4.45
CA THR A 312 2.20 41.22 4.42
C THR A 312 3.55 41.89 4.24
N TRP A 313 3.63 42.82 3.32
CA TRP A 313 4.81 43.61 3.00
C TRP A 313 4.54 45.08 3.23
N LYS A 314 5.58 45.86 3.50
CA LYS A 314 5.51 47.31 3.69
C LYS A 314 6.69 47.95 2.96
N CYS A 315 6.42 48.82 1.96
CA CYS A 315 7.46 49.56 1.24
C CYS A 315 7.96 50.74 2.06
N ARG A 316 9.03 51.39 1.57
CA ARG A 316 9.62 52.57 2.20
C ARG A 316 8.63 53.75 2.31
N GLU A 317 7.71 53.87 1.36
CA GLU A 317 6.66 54.90 1.33
C GLU A 317 5.48 54.55 2.29
N GLY A 318 5.56 53.45 3.05
CA GLY A 318 4.56 53.07 4.05
C GLY A 318 3.38 52.28 3.51
N HIS A 319 3.24 52.03 2.19
CA HIS A 319 2.19 51.19 1.63
C HIS A 319 2.30 49.76 2.14
N THR A 320 1.17 49.14 2.50
CA THR A 320 1.09 47.75 2.91
C THR A 320 0.26 46.94 1.92
N TRP A 321 0.73 45.75 1.58
CA TRP A 321 0.00 44.81 0.69
C TRP A 321 0.27 43.36 1.04
N LYS A 322 -0.53 42.47 0.51
CA LYS A 322 -0.38 41.03 0.70
C LYS A 322 -0.06 40.34 -0.63
N VAL A 323 1.04 39.61 -0.67
CA VAL A 323 1.44 38.85 -1.86
C VAL A 323 2.30 37.67 -1.45
N ARG A 324 2.39 36.64 -2.30
CA ARG A 324 3.25 35.47 -2.09
C ARG A 324 4.72 35.88 -2.06
N ILE A 325 5.50 35.22 -1.20
CA ILE A 325 6.97 35.45 -1.15
C ILE A 325 7.57 35.25 -2.54
N ALA A 326 7.26 34.13 -3.23
CA ALA A 326 7.78 33.82 -4.56
C ALA A 326 7.47 34.93 -5.59
N HIS A 327 6.29 35.60 -5.52
CA HIS A 327 5.99 36.70 -6.44
C HIS A 327 6.92 37.90 -6.22
N ARG A 328 7.37 38.15 -4.98
CA ARG A 328 8.34 39.20 -4.72
C ARG A 328 9.73 38.87 -5.22
N THR A 329 10.14 37.62 -5.05
CA THR A 329 11.53 37.17 -5.27
C THR A 329 11.78 36.61 -6.66
N VAL A 330 10.83 35.81 -7.19
CA VAL A 330 10.98 35.14 -8.50
C VAL A 330 10.38 35.99 -9.62
N ASP A 331 9.15 36.51 -9.42
CA ASP A 331 8.44 37.27 -10.46
C ASP A 331 8.77 38.76 -10.42
N GLY A 332 9.54 39.22 -9.43
CA GLY A 332 9.99 40.61 -9.30
C GLY A 332 8.86 41.63 -9.05
N SER A 333 7.69 41.18 -8.51
CA SER A 333 6.57 42.09 -8.26
C SER A 333 6.90 43.09 -7.15
N ASN A 334 6.61 44.36 -7.38
CA ASN A 334 6.84 45.47 -6.43
C ASN A 334 5.54 45.85 -5.69
N CYS A 335 5.66 46.89 -4.84
CA CYS A 335 4.53 47.50 -4.16
C CYS A 335 3.46 48.00 -5.17
N PRO A 336 2.21 47.55 -5.12
CA PRO A 336 1.16 47.99 -6.03
C PRO A 336 0.90 49.51 -5.93
N GLY A 337 1.12 50.13 -4.77
CA GLY A 337 0.95 51.54 -4.56
C GLY A 337 2.11 52.39 -5.11
N CYS A 338 3.33 51.78 -5.17
CA CYS A 338 4.51 52.42 -5.80
C CYS A 338 4.68 51.98 -7.24
N SER A 339 4.32 50.76 -7.57
CA SER A 339 4.27 50.24 -8.95
C SER A 339 2.98 50.74 -9.58
N VAL A 340 2.88 51.98 -9.84
CA VAL A 340 2.07 52.45 -10.94
C VAL A 340 2.70 51.87 -12.18
N LYS A 341 2.34 50.65 -12.58
CA LYS A 341 2.45 50.20 -13.97
C LYS A 341 1.45 51.05 -14.74
N GLY A 342 1.90 52.23 -15.13
CA GLY A 342 1.07 53.20 -15.78
C GLY A 342 1.72 54.56 -15.62
N PHE A 343 1.43 55.39 -16.53
CA PHE A 343 1.77 56.79 -16.54
C PHE A 343 1.27 57.50 -15.26
N ASN A 344 2.14 58.27 -14.58
CA ASN A 344 1.77 59.09 -13.45
C ASN A 344 1.55 60.52 -13.89
N PRO A 345 0.30 61.01 -13.94
CA PRO A 345 0.02 62.36 -14.43
C PRO A 345 0.53 63.49 -13.52
N SER A 346 0.94 63.20 -12.28
CA SER A 346 1.55 64.18 -11.37
C SER A 346 3.05 64.39 -11.62
N LYS A 347 3.63 63.70 -12.61
CA LYS A 347 5.04 63.86 -13.03
C LYS A 347 5.10 64.27 -14.48
N ASP A 348 6.22 64.84 -14.89
CA ASP A 348 6.46 65.14 -16.32
C ASP A 348 6.24 63.90 -17.18
N GLY A 349 5.58 64.04 -18.28
CA GLY A 349 5.23 63.01 -19.23
C GLY A 349 5.90 63.20 -20.60
N PHE A 350 6.02 62.09 -21.30
CA PHE A 350 6.47 62.02 -22.68
C PHE A 350 5.50 61.23 -23.51
N LEU A 351 5.10 61.76 -24.67
CA LEU A 351 4.47 61.01 -25.74
C LEU A 351 5.55 60.34 -26.59
N TYR A 352 5.34 59.08 -26.96
CA TYR A 352 6.23 58.39 -27.90
C TYR A 352 5.41 57.73 -29.01
N LEU A 353 5.97 57.78 -30.22
CA LEU A 353 5.45 57.13 -31.41
C LEU A 353 6.51 56.09 -31.85
N ILE A 354 6.08 54.86 -31.99
CA ILE A 354 6.94 53.72 -32.36
C ILE A 354 6.31 52.89 -33.48
N GLN A 355 7.11 52.18 -34.27
CA GLN A 355 6.68 51.28 -35.31
C GLN A 355 7.32 49.89 -35.16
N HIS A 356 6.59 48.85 -35.61
CA HIS A 356 7.10 47.52 -35.76
C HIS A 356 7.01 47.11 -37.22
N ASN A 357 8.15 46.94 -37.88
CA ASN A 357 8.19 46.68 -39.32
C ASN A 357 7.67 45.32 -39.70
N ASP A 358 8.04 44.24 -38.97
CA ASP A 358 7.56 42.88 -39.25
C ASP A 358 6.05 42.71 -39.04
N TRP A 359 5.47 43.48 -38.15
CA TRP A 359 4.02 43.42 -37.88
C TRP A 359 3.26 44.51 -38.65
N GLU A 360 3.94 45.41 -39.34
CA GLU A 360 3.37 46.57 -40.02
C GLU A 360 2.47 47.42 -39.12
N MET A 361 2.88 47.58 -37.87
CA MET A 361 2.10 48.26 -36.82
C MET A 361 2.77 49.58 -36.40
N VAL A 362 1.94 50.49 -35.96
CA VAL A 362 2.34 51.75 -35.27
C VAL A 362 1.66 51.78 -33.90
N GLN A 363 2.34 52.34 -32.90
CA GLN A 363 1.80 52.54 -31.56
C GLN A 363 2.13 53.94 -31.07
N ILE A 364 1.13 54.56 -30.45
CA ILE A 364 1.32 55.77 -29.62
C ILE A 364 1.26 55.35 -28.16
N GLY A 365 1.98 56.04 -27.29
CA GLY A 365 1.89 55.77 -25.84
C GLY A 365 2.53 56.89 -25.04
N ILE A 366 2.34 56.85 -23.73
CA ILE A 366 2.89 57.82 -22.77
C ILE A 366 3.80 57.12 -21.73
N THR A 367 4.77 57.82 -21.22
CA THR A 367 5.65 57.37 -20.16
C THR A 367 6.23 58.56 -19.39
N ASN A 368 6.59 58.32 -18.11
CA ASN A 368 7.39 59.24 -17.32
C ASN A 368 8.88 58.95 -17.41
N THR A 369 9.27 57.76 -17.92
CA THR A 369 10.68 57.29 -18.04
C THR A 369 10.91 56.79 -19.46
N PRO A 370 11.15 57.70 -20.44
CA PRO A 370 11.29 57.32 -21.85
C PRO A 370 12.43 56.34 -22.11
N ASP A 371 13.59 56.50 -21.45
CA ASP A 371 14.76 55.64 -21.66
C ASP A 371 14.47 54.17 -21.34
N ASP A 372 13.85 53.89 -20.20
CA ASP A 372 13.52 52.52 -19.78
C ASP A 372 12.42 51.93 -20.68
N ARG A 373 11.35 52.71 -20.90
CA ARG A 373 10.20 52.25 -21.68
C ARG A 373 10.54 51.96 -23.13
N LEU A 374 11.32 52.80 -23.74
CA LEU A 374 11.71 52.63 -25.14
C LEU A 374 12.81 51.57 -25.32
N THR A 375 13.66 51.37 -24.34
CA THR A 375 14.58 50.22 -24.33
C THR A 375 13.85 48.88 -24.35
N ASP A 376 12.78 48.76 -23.58
CA ASP A 376 11.94 47.53 -23.59
C ASP A 376 11.21 47.34 -24.92
N HIS A 377 10.70 48.40 -25.52
CA HIS A 377 10.09 48.32 -26.84
C HIS A 377 11.11 47.93 -27.93
N LYS A 378 12.34 48.52 -27.93
CA LYS A 378 13.41 48.17 -28.85
C LYS A 378 13.82 46.68 -28.75
N ARG A 379 13.90 46.12 -27.56
CA ARG A 379 14.19 44.69 -27.36
C ARG A 379 13.12 43.77 -27.98
N ARG A 380 11.89 44.29 -28.18
CA ARG A 380 10.78 43.58 -28.80
C ARG A 380 10.61 43.87 -30.29
N GLY A 381 11.58 44.53 -30.93
CA GLY A 381 11.58 44.82 -32.37
C GLY A 381 10.89 46.13 -32.77
N TRP A 382 10.51 46.98 -31.81
CA TRP A 382 9.95 48.30 -32.11
C TRP A 382 11.03 49.32 -32.41
N GLU A 383 10.80 50.16 -33.39
CA GLU A 383 11.63 51.32 -33.73
C GLU A 383 10.96 52.61 -33.27
N VAL A 384 11.75 53.54 -32.71
CA VAL A 384 11.24 54.84 -32.25
C VAL A 384 11.17 55.79 -33.42
N LEU A 385 9.98 56.30 -33.73
CA LEU A 385 9.76 57.32 -34.75
C LEU A 385 9.94 58.73 -34.15
N GLU A 386 9.30 59.01 -33.02
CA GLU A 386 9.36 60.33 -32.38
C GLU A 386 9.11 60.22 -30.88
N ILE A 387 9.71 61.13 -30.11
CA ILE A 387 9.44 61.34 -28.68
C ILE A 387 9.17 62.80 -28.49
N ARG A 388 8.12 63.13 -27.73
CA ARG A 388 7.76 64.53 -27.42
C ARG A 388 7.56 64.70 -25.92
N GLY A 389 8.27 65.64 -25.33
CA GLY A 389 8.29 65.95 -23.91
C GLY A 389 9.64 66.46 -23.47
N PRO A 390 9.88 66.77 -22.18
CA PRO A 390 8.87 66.64 -21.11
C PRO A 390 7.74 67.67 -21.22
N MET A 391 6.52 67.21 -20.85
CA MET A 391 5.29 68.01 -20.74
C MET A 391 4.60 67.73 -19.40
N ASP A 392 3.71 68.63 -19.00
CA ASP A 392 2.83 68.33 -17.87
C ASP A 392 2.14 66.97 -18.04
N GLY A 393 2.16 66.14 -17.00
CA GLY A 393 1.66 64.76 -17.12
C GLY A 393 0.17 64.67 -17.34
N HIS A 394 -0.64 65.57 -16.78
CA HIS A 394 -2.10 65.60 -17.06
C HIS A 394 -2.33 65.98 -18.52
N LEU A 395 -1.59 66.95 -19.04
CA LEU A 395 -1.67 67.34 -20.45
C LEU A 395 -1.22 66.18 -21.37
N THR A 396 -0.17 65.45 -21.00
CA THR A 396 0.32 64.26 -21.75
C THR A 396 -0.76 63.18 -21.83
N GLN A 397 -1.46 62.93 -20.74
CA GLN A 397 -2.57 61.93 -20.68
C GLN A 397 -3.78 62.40 -21.49
N GLN A 398 -4.09 63.69 -21.45
CA GLN A 398 -5.17 64.25 -22.27
C GLN A 398 -4.90 64.07 -23.75
N TRP A 399 -3.67 64.40 -24.21
CA TRP A 399 -3.24 64.21 -25.59
C TRP A 399 -3.34 62.73 -26.04
N GLU A 400 -2.80 61.78 -25.29
CA GLU A 400 -2.93 60.37 -25.62
C GLU A 400 -4.42 59.96 -25.80
N THR A 401 -5.27 60.33 -24.84
CA THR A 401 -6.69 60.02 -24.88
C THR A 401 -7.37 60.62 -26.10
N ALA A 402 -7.10 61.86 -26.41
CA ALA A 402 -7.67 62.57 -27.57
C ALA A 402 -7.19 61.96 -28.90
N ILE A 403 -5.90 61.68 -29.02
CA ILE A 403 -5.27 61.00 -30.20
C ILE A 403 -5.91 59.64 -30.42
N LEU A 404 -6.05 58.79 -29.40
CA LEU A 404 -6.67 57.47 -29.52
C LEU A 404 -8.14 57.55 -29.93
N ARG A 405 -8.87 58.56 -29.44
CA ARG A 405 -10.26 58.82 -29.84
C ARG A 405 -10.33 59.20 -31.31
N MET A 406 -9.47 60.13 -31.77
CA MET A 406 -9.40 60.56 -33.15
C MET A 406 -9.01 59.43 -34.09
N LEU A 407 -7.97 58.63 -33.76
CA LEU A 407 -7.55 57.46 -34.52
C LEU A 407 -8.70 56.49 -34.71
N LYS A 408 -9.43 56.15 -33.63
CA LYS A 408 -10.60 55.27 -33.68
C LYS A 408 -11.69 55.80 -34.57
N ALA A 409 -12.01 57.09 -34.48
CA ALA A 409 -13.01 57.75 -35.31
C ALA A 409 -12.64 57.81 -36.79
N LYS A 410 -11.34 57.92 -37.10
CA LYS A 410 -10.80 57.90 -38.46
C LYS A 410 -10.53 56.50 -39.03
N GLY A 411 -10.93 55.41 -38.32
CA GLY A 411 -10.92 54.04 -38.81
C GLY A 411 -9.58 53.27 -38.57
N ALA A 412 -8.71 53.75 -37.69
CA ALA A 412 -7.56 52.95 -37.26
C ALA A 412 -8.02 51.71 -36.49
N ASP A 413 -7.49 50.56 -36.81
CA ASP A 413 -7.85 49.26 -36.23
C ASP A 413 -7.17 48.99 -34.85
N LEU A 414 -7.41 49.92 -33.93
CA LEU A 414 -6.90 49.84 -32.56
C LEU A 414 -7.33 48.48 -31.92
N SER A 415 -6.42 47.88 -31.14
CA SER A 415 -6.65 46.57 -30.51
C SER A 415 -6.82 45.42 -31.52
N ASN A 416 -6.14 45.42 -32.63
CA ASN A 416 -6.19 44.41 -33.68
C ASN A 416 -5.95 43.00 -33.09
N GLU A 417 -6.80 42.05 -33.45
CA GLU A 417 -6.74 40.66 -32.94
C GLU A 417 -5.43 39.94 -33.27
N LYS A 418 -4.78 40.28 -34.37
CA LYS A 418 -3.48 39.68 -34.80
C LYS A 418 -2.36 39.95 -33.79
N ILE A 419 -2.42 41.04 -33.03
CA ILE A 419 -1.44 41.46 -32.03
C ILE A 419 -2.00 41.43 -30.60
N ALA A 420 -3.26 41.08 -30.43
CA ALA A 420 -3.92 41.04 -29.13
C ALA A 420 -3.09 40.15 -28.13
N ARG A 421 -2.75 40.72 -26.97
CA ARG A 421 -1.98 40.08 -25.90
C ARG A 421 -0.52 39.72 -26.23
N LYS A 422 0.01 40.07 -27.38
CA LYS A 422 1.43 39.79 -27.68
C LYS A 422 2.40 40.72 -26.95
N PHE A 423 1.95 41.90 -26.53
CA PHE A 423 2.74 42.85 -25.76
C PHE A 423 1.84 43.82 -24.97
N ASP A 424 2.39 44.51 -23.98
CA ASP A 424 1.74 45.58 -23.23
C ASP A 424 1.55 46.79 -24.10
N GLY A 425 0.35 47.40 -24.17
CA GLY A 425 0.00 48.54 -25.01
C GLY A 425 -0.54 48.15 -26.38
N TYR A 426 -0.93 46.87 -26.61
CA TYR A 426 -1.51 46.46 -27.89
C TYR A 426 -2.87 47.20 -28.20
N SER A 427 -3.54 47.71 -27.19
CA SER A 427 -4.76 48.50 -27.33
C SER A 427 -4.53 49.90 -27.92
N GLU A 428 -3.29 50.37 -27.93
CA GLU A 428 -2.83 51.69 -28.39
C GLU A 428 -2.08 51.57 -29.72
N ALA A 429 -2.07 50.37 -30.34
CA ALA A 429 -1.41 50.08 -31.59
C ALA A 429 -2.46 49.80 -32.72
N TRP A 430 -2.07 50.17 -33.96
CA TRP A 430 -2.89 49.96 -35.14
C TRP A 430 -2.04 49.60 -36.35
N SER A 431 -2.66 49.00 -37.39
CA SER A 431 -1.98 48.65 -38.64
C SER A 431 -1.64 49.90 -39.46
N LYS A 432 -0.41 49.99 -40.01
CA LYS A 432 0.03 51.06 -40.93
C LYS A 432 -0.93 51.25 -42.13
N SER A 433 -1.51 50.14 -42.58
CA SER A 433 -2.47 50.12 -43.70
C SER A 433 -3.85 50.74 -43.39
N THR A 434 -4.22 50.82 -42.12
CA THR A 434 -5.51 51.45 -41.73
C THR A 434 -5.43 52.93 -41.46
N PHE A 435 -4.27 53.38 -40.96
CA PHE A 435 -4.02 54.81 -40.74
C PHE A 435 -2.51 55.09 -40.76
N GLU A 436 -2.04 55.79 -41.78
CA GLU A 436 -0.62 56.17 -41.96
C GLU A 436 -0.34 57.48 -41.25
N VAL A 437 0.75 57.50 -40.44
CA VAL A 437 1.21 58.71 -39.75
C VAL A 437 2.73 58.63 -39.59
N LYS A 438 3.41 59.79 -39.65
CA LYS A 438 4.88 59.83 -39.61
C LYS A 438 5.39 60.60 -38.38
N SER A 439 4.56 61.32 -37.66
CA SER A 439 5.00 62.12 -36.52
C SER A 439 3.91 62.39 -35.49
N ILE A 440 4.33 62.60 -34.22
CA ILE A 440 3.43 63.04 -33.13
C ILE A 440 2.84 64.39 -33.45
N LYS A 441 3.61 65.30 -34.10
CA LYS A 441 3.11 66.61 -34.49
C LYS A 441 1.92 66.52 -35.48
N GLU A 442 1.99 65.58 -36.41
CA GLU A 442 0.88 65.27 -37.33
C GLU A 442 -0.35 64.76 -36.60
N LEU A 443 -0.16 63.82 -35.69
CA LEU A 443 -1.26 63.27 -34.85
C LEU A 443 -1.93 64.39 -34.05
N MET A 444 -1.17 65.25 -33.41
CA MET A 444 -1.72 66.38 -32.62
C MET A 444 -2.50 67.32 -33.50
N ARG A 445 -1.98 67.74 -34.66
CA ARG A 445 -2.70 68.58 -35.62
C ARG A 445 -4.02 67.93 -36.07
N LEU A 446 -4.01 66.67 -36.46
CA LEU A 446 -5.21 65.92 -36.87
C LEU A 446 -6.23 65.75 -35.72
N THR A 447 -5.75 65.71 -34.49
CA THR A 447 -6.58 65.65 -33.30
C THR A 447 -7.25 67.01 -33.03
N GLU A 448 -6.51 68.13 -33.11
CA GLU A 448 -7.06 69.48 -33.00
C GLU A 448 -8.11 69.77 -34.09
N GLU A 449 -7.86 69.31 -35.32
CA GLU A 449 -8.83 69.40 -36.42
C GLU A 449 -10.06 68.52 -36.23
N PHE A 450 -9.97 67.48 -35.44
CA PHE A 450 -11.08 66.55 -35.12
C PHE A 450 -11.93 67.04 -33.95
N GLU A 451 -11.34 67.73 -32.97
CA GLU A 451 -12.03 68.21 -31.78
C GLU A 451 -12.55 69.66 -31.94
N GLY A 452 -12.04 70.48 -32.93
CA GLY A 452 -12.48 71.81 -33.27
C GLY A 452 -13.61 71.82 -34.27
#